data_d9e6d63c5f44c9f6eaf2d53127278ec9
#
_entry.id   d9e6d63c5f44c9f6eaf2d53127278ec9
#
_cell.length_a   1.000
_cell.length_b   1.000
_cell.length_c   1.000
_cell.angle_alpha   90.00
_cell.angle_beta   90.00
_cell.angle_gamma   90.00
#
_symmetry.space_group_name_H-M   'P 1'
#
loop_
_entity.id
_entity.type
_entity.pdbx_description
1 polymer ?
#
loop_
_entity_poly.entity_id
_entity_poly.type
_entity_poly.pdbx_seq_one_letter_code
_entity_poly.pdbx_strand_id
1 'polypeptide(L)'
;MLPLINFNVVDPSTTRYKRTHNTAVAYTENQLRELYGAWKVILCNSGLEALNTAIALVKPRTLIVDDETYYELRVNFQYYMDWIDCDYIQISSLDDEAELKSSLENARKPILVCGDSPSTFAHWKDVKKISSLAHQYGAYTMFDNSVVSLFYSNPLKDGADIVVESYTKYVCGHGDTFAGGIALADSMQWLDEKEVPVPVCGLQSIMTVVSRRGNIANPLSAYEVSRGLETLAVRMERHTKSATLIFNTLKKADIQVLYSGKGGLITLWGMQPDFCERFNHFVTVGTFGCTYSNANYFRSDSYYKSGICTRLSIGLEDPDFLIKDIEQALQIPLWDIYLSVKGDTKCD
;
A
#
# COMPACT_ATOMS: atom_id res chain seq x y z
N MET A 1 22.62 0.09 14.18
CA MET A 1 22.30 0.49 15.58
C MET A 1 20.88 1.03 15.56
N LEU A 2 19.93 0.42 16.30
CA LEU A 2 18.56 0.91 16.36
C LEU A 2 18.54 2.33 16.92
N PRO A 3 17.67 3.23 16.41
CA PRO A 3 17.61 4.59 16.89
C PRO A 3 17.19 4.62 18.36
N LEU A 4 17.80 5.51 19.13
CA LEU A 4 17.34 5.80 20.48
C LEU A 4 15.94 6.44 20.40
N ILE A 5 14.93 5.74 20.92
CA ILE A 5 13.59 6.29 21.02
C ILE A 5 13.58 7.34 22.12
N ASN A 6 13.39 8.57 21.74
CA ASN A 6 13.30 9.68 22.68
C ASN A 6 11.86 10.20 22.70
N PHE A 7 11.15 9.91 23.79
CA PHE A 7 9.77 10.32 24.01
C PHE A 7 9.62 11.71 24.63
N ASN A 8 10.71 12.40 24.96
CA ASN A 8 10.63 13.73 25.50
C ASN A 8 10.07 14.70 24.47
N VAL A 9 9.16 15.57 24.90
CA VAL A 9 8.53 16.59 24.05
C VAL A 9 9.55 17.62 23.56
N VAL A 10 10.58 17.90 24.35
CA VAL A 10 11.67 18.80 24.01
C VAL A 10 12.99 18.03 24.06
N ASP A 11 13.84 18.24 23.07
CA ASP A 11 15.19 17.69 23.08
C ASP A 11 16.10 18.65 23.85
N PRO A 12 16.58 18.25 25.02
CA PRO A 12 17.44 19.12 25.84
C PRO A 12 18.79 19.41 25.16
N SER A 13 19.23 18.57 24.23
CA SER A 13 20.50 18.76 23.49
C SER A 13 20.40 19.75 22.33
N THR A 14 19.21 19.89 21.73
CA THR A 14 18.99 20.68 20.53
C THR A 14 18.02 21.84 20.71
N THR A 15 17.38 21.95 21.88
CA THR A 15 16.31 22.91 22.18
C THR A 15 15.14 22.88 21.18
N ARG A 16 15.08 21.86 20.30
CA ARG A 16 14.04 21.73 19.28
C ARG A 16 12.82 20.96 19.78
N TYR A 17 11.66 21.47 19.46
CA TYR A 17 10.39 20.84 19.79
C TYR A 17 10.20 19.53 19.01
N LYS A 18 9.97 18.40 19.70
CA LYS A 18 9.96 17.05 19.12
C LYS A 18 8.84 16.80 18.11
N ARG A 19 7.81 17.62 18.09
CA ARG A 19 6.77 17.56 17.05
C ARG A 19 7.36 17.83 15.67
N THR A 20 8.36 18.67 15.55
CA THR A 20 8.99 19.04 14.28
C THR A 20 10.31 18.33 14.01
N HIS A 21 10.94 17.77 15.05
CA HIS A 21 12.25 17.14 14.96
C HIS A 21 12.34 15.95 15.91
N ASN A 22 11.95 14.77 15.46
CA ASN A 22 12.11 13.53 16.22
C ASN A 22 13.18 12.65 15.57
N THR A 23 14.17 12.23 16.34
CA THR A 23 15.32 11.46 15.83
C THR A 23 14.93 10.06 15.35
N ALA A 24 13.97 9.40 16.01
CA ALA A 24 13.48 8.09 15.57
C ALA A 24 12.75 8.20 14.22
N VAL A 25 11.88 9.21 14.07
CA VAL A 25 11.18 9.48 12.81
C VAL A 25 12.17 9.79 11.69
N ALA A 26 13.09 10.71 11.91
CA ALA A 26 14.09 11.10 10.91
C ALA A 26 15.00 9.92 10.49
N TYR A 27 15.38 9.07 11.44
CA TYR A 27 16.16 7.87 11.15
C TYR A 27 15.39 6.91 10.24
N THR A 28 14.14 6.61 10.58
CA THR A 28 13.29 5.70 9.80
C THR A 28 12.98 6.27 8.40
N GLU A 29 12.70 7.57 8.31
CA GLU A 29 12.52 8.26 7.02
C GLU A 29 13.78 8.15 6.15
N ASN A 30 14.98 8.28 6.72
CA ASN A 30 16.23 8.11 5.98
C ASN A 30 16.46 6.66 5.51
N GLN A 31 16.16 5.64 6.35
CA GLN A 31 16.23 4.25 5.93
C GLN A 31 15.31 3.98 4.74
N LEU A 32 14.05 4.41 4.83
CA LEU A 32 13.06 4.25 3.77
C LEU A 32 13.47 5.03 2.51
N ARG A 33 13.99 6.25 2.67
CA ARG A 33 14.49 7.07 1.56
C ARG A 33 15.57 6.34 0.75
N GLU A 34 16.51 5.72 1.43
CA GLU A 34 17.58 4.92 0.78
C GLU A 34 17.01 3.68 0.07
N LEU A 35 16.08 2.96 0.70
CA LEU A 35 15.46 1.76 0.13
C LEU A 35 14.62 2.08 -1.12
N TYR A 36 13.85 3.16 -1.11
CA TYR A 36 13.09 3.62 -2.27
C TYR A 36 13.98 4.27 -3.34
N GLY A 37 15.18 4.77 -2.98
CA GLY A 37 15.92 5.71 -3.80
C GLY A 37 15.17 7.02 -4.03
N ALA A 38 14.40 7.44 -3.03
CA ALA A 38 13.55 8.62 -3.09
C ALA A 38 14.33 9.89 -2.77
N TRP A 39 13.85 11.02 -3.31
CA TRP A 39 14.34 12.32 -2.86
C TRP A 39 13.98 12.58 -1.40
N LYS A 40 12.73 12.27 -1.01
CA LYS A 40 12.24 12.47 0.35
C LYS A 40 11.26 11.39 0.72
N VAL A 41 11.28 10.98 1.99
CA VAL A 41 10.22 10.16 2.60
C VAL A 41 9.59 10.93 3.75
N ILE A 42 8.29 10.79 3.91
CA ILE A 42 7.50 11.34 5.01
C ILE A 42 6.82 10.18 5.69
N LEU A 43 7.12 9.97 6.97
CA LEU A 43 6.45 8.97 7.78
C LEU A 43 5.12 9.51 8.31
N CYS A 44 4.08 8.70 8.25
CA CYS A 44 2.71 9.02 8.68
C CYS A 44 2.19 7.98 9.69
N ASN A 45 1.14 8.32 10.45
CA ASN A 45 0.57 7.40 11.45
C ASN A 45 -0.30 6.28 10.84
N SER A 46 -0.63 6.38 9.56
CA SER A 46 -1.37 5.34 8.83
C SER A 46 -1.18 5.49 7.32
N GLY A 47 -1.51 4.43 6.56
CA GLY A 47 -1.54 4.51 5.09
C GLY A 47 -2.57 5.54 4.59
N LEU A 48 -3.74 5.62 5.23
CA LEU A 48 -4.76 6.61 4.87
C LEU A 48 -4.30 8.05 5.13
N GLU A 49 -3.57 8.29 6.22
CA GLU A 49 -2.95 9.59 6.48
C GLU A 49 -1.88 9.94 5.45
N ALA A 50 -1.07 8.96 5.03
CA ALA A 50 -0.07 9.15 3.99
C ALA A 50 -0.73 9.59 2.68
N LEU A 51 -1.78 8.92 2.28
CA LEU A 51 -2.56 9.23 1.09
C LEU A 51 -3.16 10.64 1.14
N ASN A 52 -3.84 10.98 2.24
CA ASN A 52 -4.43 12.31 2.44
C ASN A 52 -3.39 13.42 2.46
N THR A 53 -2.22 13.12 3.01
CA THR A 53 -1.11 14.09 3.04
C THR A 53 -0.53 14.28 1.65
N ALA A 54 -0.35 13.23 0.86
CA ALA A 54 0.12 13.33 -0.52
C ALA A 54 -0.83 14.19 -1.38
N ILE A 55 -2.15 13.97 -1.28
CA ILE A 55 -3.16 14.81 -1.95
C ILE A 55 -3.05 16.26 -1.50
N ALA A 56 -2.90 16.50 -0.21
CA ALA A 56 -2.80 17.84 0.33
C ALA A 56 -1.52 18.58 -0.08
N LEU A 57 -0.44 17.85 -0.38
CA LEU A 57 0.80 18.42 -0.92
C LEU A 57 0.63 18.83 -2.39
N VAL A 58 0.04 17.96 -3.21
CA VAL A 58 -0.17 18.20 -4.64
C VAL A 58 -1.29 19.22 -4.88
N LYS A 59 -2.36 19.19 -4.08
CA LYS A 59 -3.58 19.99 -4.24
C LYS A 59 -4.17 19.89 -5.65
N PRO A 60 -4.52 18.69 -6.10
CA PRO A 60 -5.00 18.49 -7.45
C PRO A 60 -6.33 19.23 -7.69
N ARG A 61 -6.53 19.69 -8.93
CA ARG A 61 -7.82 20.18 -9.43
C ARG A 61 -8.56 19.09 -10.20
N THR A 62 -7.87 18.02 -10.56
CA THR A 62 -8.46 16.80 -11.09
C THR A 62 -7.72 15.59 -10.52
N LEU A 63 -8.50 14.63 -10.06
CA LEU A 63 -8.04 13.33 -9.60
C LEU A 63 -8.58 12.25 -10.53
N ILE A 64 -7.69 11.43 -11.10
CA ILE A 64 -8.05 10.32 -11.98
C ILE A 64 -7.68 9.02 -11.26
N VAL A 65 -8.64 8.10 -11.15
CA VAL A 65 -8.48 6.78 -10.54
C VAL A 65 -9.10 5.71 -11.42
N ASP A 66 -8.79 4.44 -11.19
CA ASP A 66 -9.51 3.33 -11.82
C ASP A 66 -10.36 2.53 -10.84
N ASP A 67 -11.16 1.63 -11.40
CA ASP A 67 -12.09 0.79 -10.65
C ASP A 67 -11.41 -0.17 -9.65
N GLU A 68 -10.13 -0.51 -9.90
CA GLU A 68 -9.37 -1.40 -9.04
C GLU A 68 -8.64 -0.67 -7.90
N THR A 69 -8.60 0.67 -7.95
CA THR A 69 -8.01 1.48 -6.89
C THR A 69 -8.68 1.17 -5.55
N TYR A 70 -7.87 1.08 -4.50
CA TYR A 70 -8.30 0.70 -3.16
C TYR A 70 -9.58 1.43 -2.72
N TYR A 71 -10.56 0.68 -2.23
CA TYR A 71 -11.90 1.20 -1.93
C TYR A 71 -11.88 2.40 -0.97
N GLU A 72 -11.15 2.30 0.14
CA GLU A 72 -11.06 3.39 1.11
C GLU A 72 -10.43 4.66 0.50
N LEU A 73 -9.54 4.49 -0.48
CA LEU A 73 -8.97 5.60 -1.22
C LEU A 73 -10.05 6.30 -2.05
N ARG A 74 -10.88 5.54 -2.76
CA ARG A 74 -11.98 6.09 -3.57
C ARG A 74 -13.03 6.78 -2.72
N VAL A 75 -13.47 6.16 -1.62
CA VAL A 75 -14.43 6.75 -0.67
C VAL A 75 -13.87 8.00 -0.02
N ASN A 76 -12.60 7.96 0.40
CA ASN A 76 -11.93 9.07 1.02
C ASN A 76 -11.78 10.26 0.06
N PHE A 77 -11.51 10.00 -1.21
CA PHE A 77 -11.49 11.04 -2.23
C PHE A 77 -12.86 11.70 -2.38
N GLN A 78 -13.93 10.94 -2.48
CA GLN A 78 -15.29 11.47 -2.56
C GLN A 78 -15.61 12.36 -1.36
N TYR A 79 -15.22 11.94 -0.15
CA TYR A 79 -15.39 12.75 1.05
C TYR A 79 -14.62 14.08 0.98
N TYR A 80 -13.38 14.07 0.45
CA TYR A 80 -12.59 15.31 0.33
C TYR A 80 -13.10 16.25 -0.75
N MET A 81 -13.76 15.75 -1.79
CA MET A 81 -14.25 16.57 -2.89
C MET A 81 -15.32 17.58 -2.46
N ASP A 82 -16.06 17.27 -1.40
CA ASP A 82 -17.00 18.22 -0.79
C ASP A 82 -16.29 19.43 -0.16
N TRP A 83 -14.98 19.33 0.09
CA TRP A 83 -14.18 20.34 0.79
C TRP A 83 -13.13 21.03 -0.10
N ILE A 84 -12.84 20.48 -1.26
CA ILE A 84 -11.85 21.02 -2.18
C ILE A 84 -12.45 21.12 -3.59
N ASP A 85 -12.12 22.18 -4.31
CA ASP A 85 -12.50 22.34 -5.72
C ASP A 85 -11.65 21.40 -6.60
N CYS A 86 -12.05 20.14 -6.66
CA CYS A 86 -11.35 19.08 -7.40
C CYS A 86 -12.36 18.18 -8.13
N ASP A 87 -12.15 17.94 -9.41
CA ASP A 87 -12.93 17.01 -10.21
C ASP A 87 -12.44 15.58 -9.92
N TYR A 88 -13.37 14.64 -9.79
CA TYR A 88 -13.09 13.21 -9.64
C TYR A 88 -13.48 12.47 -10.91
N ILE A 89 -12.52 11.82 -11.55
CA ILE A 89 -12.71 11.02 -12.74
C ILE A 89 -12.35 9.58 -12.42
N GLN A 90 -13.31 8.69 -12.50
CA GLN A 90 -13.09 7.25 -12.37
C GLN A 90 -13.16 6.63 -13.77
N ILE A 91 -12.14 5.86 -14.12
CA ILE A 91 -12.02 5.14 -15.38
C ILE A 91 -12.01 3.63 -15.14
N SER A 92 -12.22 2.85 -16.17
CA SER A 92 -12.26 1.39 -16.06
C SER A 92 -10.88 0.82 -15.75
N SER A 93 -9.83 1.33 -16.40
CA SER A 93 -8.45 0.91 -16.18
C SER A 93 -7.45 2.01 -16.52
N LEU A 94 -6.46 2.21 -15.65
CA LEU A 94 -5.31 3.07 -15.94
C LEU A 94 -4.41 2.48 -17.06
N ASP A 95 -4.48 1.19 -17.34
CA ASP A 95 -3.76 0.55 -18.44
C ASP A 95 -4.46 0.71 -19.80
N ASP A 96 -5.72 1.18 -19.82
CA ASP A 96 -6.39 1.62 -21.06
C ASP A 96 -5.88 3.00 -21.45
N GLU A 97 -4.92 3.02 -22.39
CA GLU A 97 -4.28 4.23 -22.86
C GLU A 97 -5.26 5.25 -23.45
N ALA A 98 -6.30 4.78 -24.16
CA ALA A 98 -7.26 5.67 -24.83
C ALA A 98 -8.17 6.35 -23.79
N GLU A 99 -8.63 5.60 -22.78
CA GLU A 99 -9.47 6.11 -21.72
C GLU A 99 -8.70 7.08 -20.81
N LEU A 100 -7.47 6.71 -20.43
CA LEU A 100 -6.60 7.57 -19.62
C LEU A 100 -6.27 8.87 -20.37
N LYS A 101 -5.90 8.77 -21.65
CA LYS A 101 -5.60 9.93 -22.50
C LYS A 101 -6.80 10.89 -22.60
N SER A 102 -7.99 10.37 -22.90
CA SER A 102 -9.21 11.17 -22.98
C SER A 102 -9.52 11.90 -21.67
N SER A 103 -9.26 11.24 -20.52
CA SER A 103 -9.45 11.82 -19.19
C SER A 103 -8.44 12.95 -18.91
N LEU A 104 -7.18 12.77 -19.32
CA LEU A 104 -6.11 13.76 -19.15
C LEU A 104 -6.33 15.01 -20.02
N GLU A 105 -6.83 14.86 -21.24
CA GLU A 105 -7.08 15.97 -22.19
C GLU A 105 -8.09 16.98 -21.65
N ASN A 106 -9.07 16.53 -20.87
CA ASN A 106 -10.16 17.34 -20.34
C ASN A 106 -9.97 17.78 -18.88
N ALA A 107 -8.85 17.40 -18.25
CA ALA A 107 -8.61 17.60 -16.84
C ALA A 107 -8.11 19.01 -16.47
N ARG A 108 -8.59 19.56 -15.36
CA ARG A 108 -8.09 20.82 -14.79
C ARG A 108 -6.77 20.57 -14.03
N LYS A 109 -5.76 21.40 -14.30
CA LYS A 109 -4.46 21.29 -13.63
C LYS A 109 -4.43 21.99 -12.26
N PRO A 110 -3.68 21.47 -11.25
CA PRO A 110 -2.84 20.27 -11.28
C PRO A 110 -3.67 18.98 -11.35
N ILE A 111 -3.16 17.97 -12.08
CA ILE A 111 -3.79 16.67 -12.24
C ILE A 111 -2.99 15.64 -11.43
N LEU A 112 -3.70 14.74 -10.73
CA LEU A 112 -3.10 13.61 -10.05
C LEU A 112 -3.77 12.30 -10.51
N VAL A 113 -2.98 11.40 -11.08
CA VAL A 113 -3.40 10.05 -11.47
C VAL A 113 -3.02 9.10 -10.34
N CYS A 114 -3.98 8.35 -9.81
CA CYS A 114 -3.77 7.46 -8.67
C CYS A 114 -4.19 6.03 -8.96
N GLY A 115 -3.37 5.06 -8.58
CA GLY A 115 -3.67 3.63 -8.69
C GLY A 115 -2.93 2.80 -7.67
N ASP A 116 -3.23 1.50 -7.67
CA ASP A 116 -2.52 0.49 -6.87
C ASP A 116 -1.71 -0.39 -7.83
N SER A 117 -0.49 -0.79 -7.47
CA SER A 117 0.29 -1.73 -8.30
C SER A 117 1.14 -2.68 -7.44
N PRO A 118 0.73 -3.97 -7.35
CA PRO A 118 -0.50 -4.53 -7.90
C PRO A 118 -1.75 -4.13 -7.10
N SER A 119 -2.91 -4.23 -7.74
CA SER A 119 -4.19 -4.07 -7.06
C SER A 119 -4.49 -5.26 -6.12
N THR A 120 -5.48 -5.10 -5.24
CA THR A 120 -5.97 -6.21 -4.39
C THR A 120 -6.62 -7.35 -5.20
N PHE A 121 -6.87 -7.13 -6.48
CA PHE A 121 -7.30 -8.14 -7.45
C PHE A 121 -6.13 -8.78 -8.21
N ALA A 122 -4.91 -8.60 -7.71
CA ALA A 122 -3.70 -9.18 -8.24
C ALA A 122 -3.25 -8.67 -9.64
N HIS A 123 -3.80 -7.56 -10.09
CA HIS A 123 -3.46 -6.94 -11.36
C HIS A 123 -2.26 -6.00 -11.20
N TRP A 124 -1.18 -6.26 -11.92
CA TRP A 124 -0.02 -5.41 -12.03
C TRP A 124 -0.25 -4.36 -13.12
N LYS A 125 -0.22 -3.08 -12.75
CA LYS A 125 -0.31 -1.98 -13.71
C LYS A 125 1.05 -1.68 -14.33
N ASP A 126 1.06 -1.26 -15.59
CA ASP A 126 2.26 -0.73 -16.26
C ASP A 126 2.53 0.70 -15.77
N VAL A 127 3.11 0.80 -14.55
CA VAL A 127 3.42 2.09 -13.93
C VAL A 127 4.22 2.99 -14.84
N LYS A 128 5.18 2.42 -15.59
CA LYS A 128 6.05 3.18 -16.49
C LYS A 128 5.26 3.82 -17.65
N LYS A 129 4.38 3.04 -18.26
CA LYS A 129 3.53 3.54 -19.36
C LYS A 129 2.55 4.59 -18.88
N ILE A 130 1.87 4.32 -17.75
CA ILE A 130 0.91 5.24 -17.15
C ILE A 130 1.58 6.56 -16.78
N SER A 131 2.72 6.51 -16.08
CA SER A 131 3.45 7.73 -15.67
C SER A 131 3.97 8.51 -16.88
N SER A 132 4.50 7.83 -17.89
CA SER A 132 4.98 8.48 -19.11
C SER A 132 3.86 9.21 -19.85
N LEU A 133 2.67 8.62 -19.92
CA LEU A 133 1.50 9.26 -20.53
C LEU A 133 1.01 10.45 -19.69
N ALA A 134 0.88 10.27 -18.38
CA ALA A 134 0.45 11.34 -17.46
C ALA A 134 1.38 12.57 -17.55
N HIS A 135 2.68 12.36 -17.59
CA HIS A 135 3.68 13.43 -17.69
C HIS A 135 3.58 14.23 -18.99
N GLN A 136 3.20 13.59 -20.12
CA GLN A 136 2.97 14.34 -21.39
C GLN A 136 1.87 15.40 -21.25
N TYR A 137 0.92 15.20 -20.33
CA TYR A 137 -0.17 16.13 -20.02
C TYR A 137 0.14 17.05 -18.82
N GLY A 138 1.33 16.92 -18.23
CA GLY A 138 1.75 17.66 -17.04
C GLY A 138 0.98 17.24 -15.79
N ALA A 139 0.55 15.97 -15.73
CA ALA A 139 -0.05 15.34 -14.57
C ALA A 139 1.03 14.67 -13.71
N TYR A 140 0.77 14.57 -12.41
CA TYR A 140 1.56 13.76 -11.47
C TYR A 140 0.93 12.39 -11.30
N THR A 141 1.73 11.41 -10.89
CA THR A 141 1.28 10.04 -10.62
C THR A 141 1.56 9.62 -9.20
N MET A 142 0.61 8.91 -8.59
CA MET A 142 0.72 8.35 -7.25
C MET A 142 0.27 6.89 -7.25
N PHE A 143 1.10 5.99 -6.71
CA PHE A 143 0.76 4.58 -6.61
C PHE A 143 0.81 4.09 -5.17
N ASP A 144 -0.25 3.37 -4.76
CA ASP A 144 -0.23 2.61 -3.51
C ASP A 144 0.51 1.28 -3.71
N ASN A 145 1.53 1.06 -2.90
CA ASN A 145 2.42 -0.10 -2.96
C ASN A 145 2.19 -1.10 -1.81
N SER A 146 1.09 -0.97 -1.07
CA SER A 146 0.84 -1.74 0.16
C SER A 146 0.71 -3.24 -0.06
N VAL A 147 0.26 -3.71 -1.25
CA VAL A 147 -0.06 -5.12 -1.51
C VAL A 147 1.17 -6.02 -1.58
N VAL A 148 2.31 -5.49 -2.03
CA VAL A 148 3.55 -6.27 -2.20
C VAL A 148 4.76 -5.64 -1.54
N SER A 149 4.59 -4.44 -0.96
CA SER A 149 5.63 -3.68 -0.27
C SER A 149 6.78 -3.24 -1.19
N LEU A 150 7.56 -2.31 -0.68
CA LEU A 150 8.81 -1.83 -1.31
C LEU A 150 9.81 -2.97 -1.60
N PHE A 151 9.61 -4.15 -1.01
CA PHE A 151 10.47 -5.30 -1.25
C PHE A 151 10.33 -5.87 -2.67
N TYR A 152 9.10 -5.95 -3.19
CA TYR A 152 8.85 -6.50 -4.53
C TYR A 152 8.54 -5.47 -5.61
N SER A 153 8.13 -4.28 -5.23
CA SER A 153 7.77 -3.21 -6.17
C SER A 153 8.30 -1.86 -5.69
N ASN A 154 8.79 -1.08 -6.63
CA ASN A 154 9.16 0.31 -6.39
C ASN A 154 8.68 1.19 -7.55
N PRO A 155 7.45 1.67 -7.50
CA PRO A 155 6.89 2.51 -8.57
C PRO A 155 7.70 3.77 -8.90
N LEU A 156 8.50 4.32 -7.95
CA LEU A 156 9.40 5.46 -8.27
C LEU A 156 10.42 5.11 -9.34
N LYS A 157 10.94 3.87 -9.34
CA LYS A 157 11.89 3.41 -10.37
C LYS A 157 11.26 3.27 -11.75
N ASP A 158 9.93 3.10 -11.77
CA ASP A 158 9.14 2.99 -12.99
C ASP A 158 8.55 4.35 -13.42
N GLY A 159 8.98 5.44 -12.77
CA GLY A 159 8.66 6.81 -13.16
C GLY A 159 7.47 7.44 -12.43
N ALA A 160 6.92 6.79 -11.41
CA ALA A 160 5.93 7.44 -10.55
C ALA A 160 6.55 8.61 -9.78
N ASP A 161 5.75 9.65 -9.54
CA ASP A 161 6.17 10.83 -8.77
C ASP A 161 6.05 10.60 -7.26
N ILE A 162 5.03 9.84 -6.87
CA ILE A 162 4.67 9.61 -5.48
C ILE A 162 4.37 8.12 -5.29
N VAL A 163 4.92 7.53 -4.24
CA VAL A 163 4.49 6.24 -3.72
C VAL A 163 3.92 6.44 -2.33
N VAL A 164 2.74 5.90 -2.09
CA VAL A 164 2.18 5.74 -0.75
C VAL A 164 2.20 4.27 -0.37
N GLU A 165 2.46 3.98 0.89
CA GLU A 165 2.44 2.61 1.39
C GLU A 165 1.92 2.57 2.82
N SER A 166 1.02 1.64 3.11
CA SER A 166 0.61 1.33 4.48
C SER A 166 1.64 0.42 5.13
N TYR A 167 2.54 0.99 5.91
CA TYR A 167 3.54 0.21 6.66
C TYR A 167 2.93 -0.66 7.76
N THR A 168 1.67 -0.43 8.12
CA THR A 168 0.83 -1.33 8.94
C THR A 168 0.85 -2.77 8.41
N LYS A 169 1.00 -2.94 7.09
CA LYS A 169 0.98 -4.22 6.40
C LYS A 169 2.34 -4.93 6.53
N TYR A 170 2.94 -5.31 5.43
CA TYR A 170 4.17 -6.10 5.42
C TYR A 170 5.37 -5.44 6.09
N VAL A 171 5.50 -4.12 6.04
CA VAL A 171 6.67 -3.43 6.59
C VAL A 171 6.78 -3.67 8.10
N CYS A 172 5.76 -3.33 8.90
CA CYS A 172 5.71 -3.70 10.32
C CYS A 172 5.49 -5.21 10.50
N GLY A 173 4.51 -5.78 9.79
CA GLY A 173 4.33 -7.21 9.62
C GLY A 173 3.75 -7.97 10.81
N HIS A 174 3.47 -7.34 11.94
CA HIS A 174 3.02 -8.02 13.16
C HIS A 174 1.55 -7.77 13.52
N GLY A 175 0.89 -6.84 12.83
CA GLY A 175 -0.53 -6.50 13.07
C GLY A 175 -0.77 -5.73 14.37
N ASP A 176 0.26 -5.10 14.90
CA ASP A 176 0.31 -4.43 16.21
C ASP A 176 0.58 -2.92 16.11
N THR A 177 0.86 -2.40 14.90
CA THR A 177 1.25 -1.00 14.69
C THR A 177 0.56 -0.41 13.48
N PHE A 178 0.05 0.80 13.63
CA PHE A 178 -0.37 1.63 12.52
C PHE A 178 0.79 2.52 12.08
N ALA A 179 1.09 2.48 10.79
CA ALA A 179 2.05 3.38 10.16
C ALA A 179 1.80 3.47 8.66
N GLY A 180 2.28 4.53 8.04
CA GLY A 180 2.29 4.69 6.60
C GLY A 180 3.40 5.63 6.17
N GLY A 181 3.63 5.75 4.89
CA GLY A 181 4.62 6.66 4.37
C GLY A 181 4.36 7.11 2.95
N ILE A 182 5.00 8.23 2.64
CA ILE A 182 5.01 8.84 1.32
C ILE A 182 6.45 8.88 0.87
N ALA A 183 6.76 8.26 -0.25
CA ALA A 183 8.05 8.40 -0.91
C ALA A 183 7.87 9.30 -2.14
N LEU A 184 8.71 10.33 -2.27
CA LEU A 184 8.65 11.34 -3.31
C LEU A 184 9.86 11.22 -4.25
N ALA A 185 9.61 11.22 -5.54
CA ALA A 185 10.65 11.28 -6.57
C ALA A 185 11.29 12.66 -6.66
N ASP A 186 12.41 12.77 -7.39
CA ASP A 186 13.09 14.04 -7.67
C ASP A 186 12.18 15.04 -8.38
N SER A 187 11.24 14.59 -9.20
CA SER A 187 10.23 15.42 -9.86
C SER A 187 9.37 16.24 -8.88
N MET A 188 9.35 15.84 -7.60
CA MET A 188 8.55 16.50 -6.56
C MET A 188 9.35 17.54 -5.73
N GLN A 189 10.58 17.83 -6.07
CA GLN A 189 11.43 18.80 -5.33
C GLN A 189 10.81 20.21 -5.30
N TRP A 190 10.05 20.59 -6.31
CA TRP A 190 9.31 21.84 -6.35
C TRP A 190 8.38 22.09 -5.15
N LEU A 191 8.02 21.06 -4.41
CA LEU A 191 7.21 21.19 -3.19
C LEU A 191 7.95 21.93 -2.05
N ASP A 192 9.28 21.82 -1.99
CA ASP A 192 10.10 22.58 -1.03
C ASP A 192 10.50 23.98 -1.57
N GLU A 193 10.43 24.17 -2.89
CA GLU A 193 10.77 25.44 -3.56
C GLU A 193 9.60 26.44 -3.55
N LYS A 194 8.37 25.97 -3.34
CA LYS A 194 7.21 26.86 -3.22
C LYS A 194 7.30 27.68 -1.95
N GLU A 195 7.69 28.92 -2.13
CA GLU A 195 7.47 29.98 -1.16
C GLU A 195 5.98 30.26 -1.06
N VAL A 196 5.30 29.61 -0.12
CA VAL A 196 3.93 30.01 0.23
C VAL A 196 4.07 31.12 1.27
N PRO A 197 3.73 32.37 0.95
CA PRO A 197 3.76 33.45 1.92
C PRO A 197 2.79 33.09 3.05
N VAL A 198 3.31 32.89 4.23
CA VAL A 198 2.49 32.78 5.44
C VAL A 198 2.59 34.13 6.15
N PRO A 199 1.47 34.81 6.40
CA PRO A 199 1.50 36.18 6.95
C PRO A 199 2.27 36.35 8.25
N VAL A 200 2.62 35.26 8.94
CA VAL A 200 3.20 35.32 10.31
C VAL A 200 4.57 34.64 10.43
N CYS A 201 5.02 33.77 9.52
CA CYS A 201 6.24 32.98 9.73
C CYS A 201 7.09 32.61 8.50
N GLY A 202 6.94 33.28 7.37
CA GLY A 202 7.83 33.06 6.21
C GLY A 202 7.53 31.78 5.41
N LEU A 203 8.56 31.21 4.79
CA LEU A 203 8.50 30.09 3.86
C LEU A 203 7.99 28.79 4.48
N GLN A 204 7.13 28.05 3.77
CA GLN A 204 6.64 26.72 4.19
C GLN A 204 7.38 25.62 3.43
N SER A 205 8.19 24.85 4.16
CA SER A 205 8.66 23.55 3.67
C SER A 205 7.56 22.49 3.75
N ILE A 206 7.72 21.37 3.03
CA ILE A 206 6.83 20.18 3.15
C ILE A 206 6.60 19.83 4.62
N MET A 207 7.66 19.79 5.43
CA MET A 207 7.57 19.42 6.84
C MET A 207 6.75 20.44 7.64
N THR A 208 6.76 21.70 7.27
CA THR A 208 5.88 22.70 7.88
C THR A 208 4.41 22.43 7.57
N VAL A 209 4.08 22.10 6.32
CA VAL A 209 2.69 21.75 5.92
C VAL A 209 2.23 20.51 6.67
N VAL A 210 3.04 19.45 6.67
CA VAL A 210 2.77 18.19 7.37
C VAL A 210 2.54 18.43 8.87
N SER A 211 3.46 19.14 9.53
CA SER A 211 3.38 19.39 10.97
C SER A 211 2.20 20.28 11.37
N ARG A 212 1.79 21.24 10.52
CA ARG A 212 0.63 22.10 10.77
C ARG A 212 -0.70 21.36 10.62
N ARG A 213 -0.75 20.32 9.79
CA ARG A 213 -1.90 19.43 9.70
C ARG A 213 -2.00 18.45 10.88
N GLY A 214 -0.98 18.41 11.72
CA GLY A 214 -0.91 17.45 12.83
C GLY A 214 -0.46 16.05 12.42
N ASN A 215 -0.04 15.87 11.18
CA ASN A 215 0.40 14.59 10.61
C ASN A 215 1.84 14.29 11.05
N ILE A 216 2.00 13.97 12.34
CA ILE A 216 3.31 13.72 12.91
C ILE A 216 3.36 12.26 13.34
N ALA A 217 4.22 11.52 12.68
CA ALA A 217 4.42 10.13 12.99
C ALA A 217 4.82 9.94 14.47
N ASN A 218 4.20 8.95 15.11
CA ASN A 218 4.55 8.56 16.45
C ASN A 218 5.96 7.95 16.47
N PRO A 219 6.87 8.37 17.35
CA PRO A 219 8.21 7.79 17.46
C PRO A 219 8.23 6.28 17.73
N LEU A 220 7.24 5.75 18.43
CA LEU A 220 7.11 4.31 18.64
C LEU A 220 6.77 3.59 17.33
N SER A 221 5.82 4.12 16.55
CA SER A 221 5.53 3.57 15.24
C SER A 221 6.74 3.66 14.28
N ALA A 222 7.51 4.75 14.34
CA ALA A 222 8.75 4.87 13.59
C ALA A 222 9.77 3.77 13.96
N TYR A 223 9.91 3.48 15.24
CA TYR A 223 10.74 2.39 15.71
C TYR A 223 10.25 1.02 15.21
N GLU A 224 8.95 0.75 15.28
CA GLU A 224 8.38 -0.53 14.82
C GLU A 224 8.52 -0.69 13.30
N VAL A 225 8.40 0.39 12.52
CA VAL A 225 8.72 0.39 11.07
C VAL A 225 10.18 0.01 10.85
N SER A 226 11.12 0.68 11.52
CA SER A 226 12.56 0.41 11.40
C SER A 226 12.89 -1.04 11.78
N ARG A 227 12.32 -1.54 12.87
CA ARG A 227 12.48 -2.94 13.32
C ARG A 227 11.90 -3.94 12.32
N GLY A 228 10.71 -3.62 11.75
CA GLY A 228 10.07 -4.45 10.73
C GLY A 228 10.89 -4.56 9.45
N LEU A 229 11.58 -3.50 9.04
CA LEU A 229 12.47 -3.49 7.89
C LEU A 229 13.63 -4.49 8.01
N GLU A 230 14.14 -4.73 9.22
CA GLU A 230 15.25 -5.68 9.46
C GLU A 230 14.91 -7.12 9.05
N THR A 231 13.63 -7.51 9.11
CA THR A 231 13.16 -8.86 8.78
C THR A 231 12.27 -8.90 7.53
N LEU A 232 12.05 -7.78 6.87
CA LEU A 232 11.11 -7.67 5.75
C LEU A 232 11.41 -8.68 4.65
N ALA A 233 12.67 -8.81 4.23
CA ALA A 233 13.07 -9.71 3.15
C ALA A 233 12.70 -11.17 3.44
N VAL A 234 13.14 -11.71 4.58
CA VAL A 234 12.85 -13.10 4.96
C VAL A 234 11.35 -13.35 5.14
N ARG A 235 10.60 -12.37 5.66
CA ARG A 235 9.14 -12.48 5.79
C ARG A 235 8.46 -12.49 4.42
N MET A 236 8.82 -11.58 3.52
CA MET A 236 8.24 -11.49 2.17
C MET A 236 8.52 -12.75 1.35
N GLU A 237 9.73 -13.31 1.41
CA GLU A 237 10.07 -14.59 0.77
C GLU A 237 9.20 -15.73 1.32
N ARG A 238 9.04 -15.81 2.64
CA ARG A 238 8.20 -16.84 3.27
C ARG A 238 6.74 -16.69 2.91
N HIS A 239 6.17 -15.48 2.97
CA HIS A 239 4.81 -15.19 2.53
C HIS A 239 4.59 -15.64 1.09
N THR A 240 5.48 -15.22 0.18
CA THR A 240 5.38 -15.55 -1.25
C THR A 240 5.44 -17.05 -1.49
N LYS A 241 6.38 -17.74 -0.85
CA LYS A 241 6.54 -19.19 -1.00
C LYS A 241 5.29 -19.96 -0.54
N SER A 242 4.77 -19.64 0.63
CA SER A 242 3.56 -20.27 1.17
C SER A 242 2.32 -19.96 0.34
N ALA A 243 2.14 -18.69 -0.04
CA ALA A 243 1.02 -18.26 -0.87
C ALA A 243 1.04 -18.90 -2.27
N THR A 244 2.21 -19.03 -2.89
CA THR A 244 2.37 -19.66 -4.20
C THR A 244 1.95 -21.14 -4.15
N LEU A 245 2.38 -21.89 -3.12
CA LEU A 245 1.97 -23.30 -2.95
C LEU A 245 0.45 -23.41 -2.78
N ILE A 246 -0.14 -22.59 -1.93
CA ILE A 246 -1.59 -22.58 -1.66
C ILE A 246 -2.35 -22.17 -2.92
N PHE A 247 -1.94 -21.09 -3.60
CA PHE A 247 -2.55 -20.63 -4.84
C PHE A 247 -2.56 -21.73 -5.92
N ASN A 248 -1.42 -22.36 -6.17
CA ASN A 248 -1.32 -23.41 -7.17
C ASN A 248 -2.18 -24.62 -6.84
N THR A 249 -2.30 -24.97 -5.55
CA THR A 249 -3.19 -26.04 -5.07
C THR A 249 -4.66 -25.69 -5.33
N LEU A 250 -5.09 -24.51 -4.95
CA LEU A 250 -6.46 -24.05 -5.17
C LEU A 250 -6.81 -23.95 -6.66
N LYS A 251 -5.87 -23.45 -7.48
CA LYS A 251 -6.04 -23.38 -8.92
C LYS A 251 -6.15 -24.77 -9.56
N LYS A 252 -5.35 -25.76 -9.13
CA LYS A 252 -5.40 -27.14 -9.60
C LYS A 252 -6.67 -27.87 -9.16
N ALA A 253 -7.31 -27.41 -8.07
CA ALA A 253 -8.61 -27.85 -7.59
C ALA A 253 -9.80 -27.11 -8.26
N ASP A 254 -9.54 -26.35 -9.35
CA ASP A 254 -10.53 -25.56 -10.10
C ASP A 254 -11.28 -24.51 -9.27
N ILE A 255 -10.64 -24.00 -8.22
CA ILE A 255 -11.17 -22.90 -7.40
C ILE A 255 -10.81 -21.57 -8.06
N GLN A 256 -11.77 -20.66 -8.18
CA GLN A 256 -11.52 -19.32 -8.73
C GLN A 256 -10.71 -18.46 -7.76
N VAL A 257 -9.44 -18.32 -8.06
CA VAL A 257 -8.47 -17.59 -7.22
C VAL A 257 -7.65 -16.58 -8.02
N LEU A 258 -7.27 -15.50 -7.38
CA LEU A 258 -6.34 -14.50 -7.90
C LEU A 258 -5.15 -14.35 -6.94
N TYR A 259 -3.97 -14.19 -7.51
CA TYR A 259 -2.73 -13.96 -6.79
C TYR A 259 -1.73 -13.21 -7.68
N SER A 260 -1.10 -12.17 -7.15
CA SER A 260 -0.12 -11.35 -7.89
C SER A 260 1.22 -12.05 -8.14
N GLY A 261 1.43 -13.22 -7.57
CA GLY A 261 2.70 -13.95 -7.60
C GLY A 261 3.70 -13.46 -6.54
N LYS A 262 3.36 -12.45 -5.77
CA LYS A 262 4.20 -11.84 -4.74
C LYS A 262 3.42 -11.55 -3.47
N GLY A 263 4.12 -11.60 -2.31
CA GLY A 263 3.49 -11.41 -1.00
C GLY A 263 2.59 -12.58 -0.60
N GLY A 264 1.70 -12.36 0.35
CA GLY A 264 0.84 -13.39 0.94
C GLY A 264 -0.66 -13.23 0.62
N LEU A 265 -1.07 -12.29 -0.25
CA LEU A 265 -2.47 -11.97 -0.45
C LEU A 265 -3.09 -12.78 -1.61
N ILE A 266 -4.04 -13.66 -1.28
CA ILE A 266 -4.82 -14.46 -2.24
C ILE A 266 -6.27 -14.02 -2.17
N THR A 267 -6.93 -13.84 -3.31
CA THR A 267 -8.36 -13.51 -3.40
C THR A 267 -9.14 -14.66 -4.01
N LEU A 268 -10.16 -15.14 -3.29
CA LEU A 268 -11.12 -16.15 -3.76
C LEU A 268 -12.44 -15.49 -4.13
N TRP A 269 -13.07 -15.98 -5.21
CA TRP A 269 -14.36 -15.50 -5.68
C TRP A 269 -15.50 -16.44 -5.34
N GLY A 270 -16.68 -15.86 -5.08
CA GLY A 270 -17.92 -16.63 -4.94
C GLY A 270 -18.09 -17.32 -3.60
N MET A 271 -17.23 -17.08 -2.63
CA MET A 271 -17.39 -17.60 -1.28
C MET A 271 -18.50 -16.85 -0.54
N GLN A 272 -19.31 -17.58 0.24
CA GLN A 272 -20.33 -16.96 1.09
C GLN A 272 -19.68 -16.14 2.22
N PRO A 273 -20.35 -15.10 2.74
CA PRO A 273 -19.78 -14.25 3.80
C PRO A 273 -19.38 -15.03 5.07
N ASP A 274 -20.09 -16.10 5.41
CA ASP A 274 -19.80 -16.98 6.56
C ASP A 274 -18.56 -17.86 6.35
N PHE A 275 -18.00 -17.90 5.13
CA PHE A 275 -16.81 -18.69 4.84
C PHE A 275 -15.64 -18.36 5.74
N CYS A 276 -15.43 -17.07 6.04
CA CYS A 276 -14.35 -16.63 6.92
C CYS A 276 -14.49 -17.17 8.36
N GLU A 277 -15.70 -17.50 8.81
CA GLU A 277 -15.97 -18.04 10.13
C GLU A 277 -15.69 -19.55 10.24
N ARG A 278 -15.48 -20.22 9.10
CA ARG A 278 -15.24 -21.69 9.05
C ARG A 278 -13.79 -22.06 9.32
N PHE A 279 -12.86 -21.10 9.27
CA PHE A 279 -11.47 -21.36 9.58
C PHE A 279 -11.25 -21.57 11.08
N ASN A 280 -10.42 -22.55 11.42
CA ASN A 280 -10.04 -22.81 12.80
C ASN A 280 -8.84 -21.97 13.24
N HIS A 281 -7.99 -21.56 12.29
CA HIS A 281 -6.69 -20.95 12.56
C HIS A 281 -6.48 -19.60 11.88
N PHE A 282 -7.24 -19.28 10.82
CA PHE A 282 -7.20 -17.94 10.25
C PHE A 282 -7.98 -16.97 11.14
N VAL A 283 -7.36 -15.86 11.49
CA VAL A 283 -8.03 -14.80 12.24
C VAL A 283 -8.96 -14.02 11.31
N THR A 284 -10.22 -13.82 11.69
CA THR A 284 -11.15 -13.00 10.91
C THR A 284 -10.90 -11.51 11.20
N VAL A 285 -10.16 -10.85 10.32
CA VAL A 285 -9.82 -9.42 10.46
C VAL A 285 -9.55 -8.77 9.10
N GLY A 286 -9.95 -7.52 8.96
CA GLY A 286 -9.83 -6.74 7.72
C GLY A 286 -8.42 -6.17 7.45
N THR A 287 -7.36 -7.00 7.59
CA THR A 287 -5.97 -6.61 7.31
C THR A 287 -5.25 -7.65 6.47
N PHE A 288 -3.96 -7.46 6.19
CA PHE A 288 -3.07 -8.42 5.56
C PHE A 288 -1.60 -8.13 5.87
N GLY A 289 -0.71 -9.06 5.52
CA GLY A 289 0.74 -8.89 5.64
C GLY A 289 1.28 -9.09 7.06
N CYS A 290 0.49 -9.73 7.94
CA CYS A 290 0.90 -10.10 9.29
C CYS A 290 1.67 -11.42 9.31
N THR A 291 2.43 -11.67 10.38
CA THR A 291 3.11 -12.95 10.61
C THR A 291 2.14 -14.12 10.77
N TYR A 292 0.88 -13.85 11.12
CA TYR A 292 -0.20 -14.82 11.22
C TYR A 292 -1.17 -14.70 10.03
N SER A 293 -1.77 -15.84 9.66
CA SER A 293 -2.76 -15.89 8.59
C SER A 293 -4.10 -15.33 9.03
N ASN A 294 -4.73 -14.60 8.13
CA ASN A 294 -6.07 -14.04 8.37
C ASN A 294 -6.94 -14.11 7.13
N ALA A 295 -8.24 -14.05 7.34
CA ALA A 295 -9.24 -14.06 6.28
C ALA A 295 -10.27 -12.95 6.52
N ASN A 296 -10.72 -12.32 5.45
CA ASN A 296 -11.86 -11.43 5.50
C ASN A 296 -12.60 -11.43 4.16
N TYR A 297 -13.90 -11.18 4.20
CA TYR A 297 -14.69 -10.98 3.01
C TYR A 297 -14.88 -9.48 2.71
N PHE A 298 -15.09 -9.17 1.44
CA PHE A 298 -15.49 -7.85 1.00
C PHE A 298 -16.34 -7.98 -0.26
N ARG A 299 -17.17 -6.97 -0.53
CA ARG A 299 -17.92 -6.90 -1.76
C ARG A 299 -17.13 -6.07 -2.77
N SER A 300 -16.96 -6.64 -3.96
CA SER A 300 -16.40 -5.92 -5.09
C SER A 300 -17.52 -5.40 -5.98
N ASP A 301 -17.49 -4.10 -6.23
CA ASP A 301 -18.36 -3.43 -7.21
C ASP A 301 -17.52 -2.96 -8.44
N SER A 302 -16.32 -3.52 -8.62
CA SER A 302 -15.44 -3.23 -9.74
C SER A 302 -16.07 -3.63 -11.08
N TYR A 303 -15.81 -2.84 -12.12
CA TYR A 303 -16.22 -3.12 -13.50
C TYR A 303 -15.79 -4.51 -13.99
N TYR A 304 -14.62 -4.96 -13.61
CA TYR A 304 -14.06 -6.26 -14.04
C TYR A 304 -14.76 -7.44 -13.38
N LYS A 305 -15.23 -7.32 -12.14
CA LYS A 305 -15.91 -8.40 -11.44
C LYS A 305 -16.66 -7.89 -10.21
N SER A 306 -17.98 -7.91 -10.27
CA SER A 306 -18.82 -7.67 -9.10
C SER A 306 -19.06 -8.98 -8.34
N GLY A 307 -19.18 -8.91 -7.03
CA GLY A 307 -19.52 -10.06 -6.19
C GLY A 307 -18.81 -10.10 -4.85
N ILE A 308 -19.03 -11.18 -4.12
CA ILE A 308 -18.40 -11.42 -2.83
C ILE A 308 -17.01 -12.03 -3.06
N CYS A 309 -16.02 -11.44 -2.45
CA CYS A 309 -14.64 -11.90 -2.46
C CYS A 309 -14.19 -12.22 -1.04
N THR A 310 -13.41 -13.27 -0.89
CA THR A 310 -12.69 -13.56 0.34
C THR A 310 -11.20 -13.37 0.10
N ARG A 311 -10.55 -12.57 0.93
CA ARG A 311 -9.10 -12.42 0.94
C ARG A 311 -8.53 -13.35 2.00
N LEU A 312 -7.56 -14.16 1.60
CA LEU A 312 -6.68 -14.89 2.50
C LEU A 312 -5.33 -14.17 2.52
N SER A 313 -4.94 -13.70 3.68
CA SER A 313 -3.58 -13.21 3.92
C SER A 313 -2.79 -14.34 4.54
N ILE A 314 -1.91 -14.94 3.78
CA ILE A 314 -1.10 -16.08 4.19
C ILE A 314 0.05 -15.56 5.04
N GLY A 315 0.15 -16.01 6.28
CA GLY A 315 1.18 -15.66 7.23
C GLY A 315 2.49 -16.45 7.07
N LEU A 316 3.21 -16.61 8.16
CA LEU A 316 4.52 -17.30 8.19
C LEU A 316 4.42 -18.74 8.68
N GLU A 317 3.23 -19.22 9.02
CA GLU A 317 2.95 -20.57 9.49
C GLU A 317 3.38 -21.61 8.46
N ASP A 318 3.42 -22.85 8.88
CA ASP A 318 3.71 -23.97 7.97
C ASP A 318 2.58 -24.11 6.94
N PRO A 319 2.87 -24.06 5.63
CA PRO A 319 1.85 -24.21 4.60
C PRO A 319 1.13 -25.56 4.63
N ASP A 320 1.74 -26.63 5.18
CA ASP A 320 1.09 -27.93 5.39
C ASP A 320 -0.05 -27.82 6.41
N PHE A 321 0.12 -26.96 7.39
CA PHE A 321 -0.90 -26.66 8.38
C PHE A 321 -2.01 -25.80 7.80
N LEU A 322 -1.66 -24.75 7.06
CA LEU A 322 -2.62 -23.82 6.47
C LEU A 322 -3.52 -24.50 5.42
N ILE A 323 -2.95 -25.37 4.58
CA ILE A 323 -3.76 -26.04 3.55
C ILE A 323 -4.82 -26.97 4.14
N LYS A 324 -4.54 -27.61 5.29
CA LYS A 324 -5.53 -28.44 6.01
C LYS A 324 -6.69 -27.61 6.56
N ASP A 325 -6.41 -26.41 7.05
CA ASP A 325 -7.44 -25.50 7.53
C ASP A 325 -8.29 -24.97 6.37
N ILE A 326 -7.66 -24.66 5.23
CA ILE A 326 -8.37 -24.25 4.00
C ILE A 326 -9.21 -25.41 3.46
N GLU A 327 -8.70 -26.65 3.44
CA GLU A 327 -9.42 -27.87 3.04
C GLU A 327 -10.69 -28.05 3.88
N GLN A 328 -10.55 -27.92 5.19
CA GLN A 328 -11.67 -28.04 6.13
C GLN A 328 -12.70 -26.91 5.92
N ALA A 329 -12.28 -25.68 5.75
CA ALA A 329 -13.16 -24.53 5.55
C ALA A 329 -13.94 -24.62 4.22
N LEU A 330 -13.27 -25.06 3.14
CA LEU A 330 -13.88 -25.27 1.83
C LEU A 330 -14.72 -26.54 1.72
N GLN A 331 -14.46 -27.54 2.57
CA GLN A 331 -15.03 -28.89 2.48
C GLN A 331 -14.70 -29.59 1.14
N ILE A 332 -13.50 -29.32 0.62
CA ILE A 332 -12.98 -29.86 -0.64
C ILE A 332 -11.65 -30.54 -0.34
N PRO A 333 -11.40 -31.81 -0.76
CA PRO A 333 -10.14 -32.49 -0.51
C PRO A 333 -9.00 -31.82 -1.30
N LEU A 334 -8.06 -31.23 -0.59
CA LEU A 334 -6.94 -30.47 -1.18
C LEU A 334 -5.59 -31.12 -0.90
N TRP A 335 -5.48 -31.98 0.12
CA TRP A 335 -4.19 -32.46 0.61
C TRP A 335 -3.36 -33.20 -0.44
N ASP A 336 -3.96 -34.10 -1.18
CA ASP A 336 -3.26 -34.86 -2.23
C ASP A 336 -2.83 -33.98 -3.40
N ILE A 337 -3.66 -33.00 -3.76
CA ILE A 337 -3.35 -31.98 -4.77
C ILE A 337 -2.17 -31.16 -4.29
N TYR A 338 -2.18 -30.70 -3.03
CA TYR A 338 -1.12 -29.95 -2.43
C TYR A 338 0.23 -30.70 -2.43
N LEU A 339 0.22 -31.99 -2.05
CA LEU A 339 1.43 -32.81 -2.06
C LEU A 339 2.04 -32.92 -3.46
N SER A 340 1.19 -33.02 -4.50
CA SER A 340 1.67 -33.04 -5.88
C SER A 340 2.31 -31.73 -6.29
N VAL A 341 1.69 -30.59 -5.97
CA VAL A 341 2.23 -29.24 -6.24
C VAL A 341 3.55 -29.02 -5.48
N LYS A 342 3.60 -29.44 -4.20
CA LYS A 342 4.80 -29.33 -3.36
C LYS A 342 5.96 -30.19 -3.88
N GLY A 343 5.66 -31.34 -4.48
CA GLY A 343 6.64 -32.21 -5.14
C GLY A 343 7.24 -31.58 -6.38
N ASP A 344 6.40 -30.97 -7.20
CA ASP A 344 6.82 -30.28 -8.44
C ASP A 344 7.74 -29.08 -8.17
N THR A 345 7.55 -28.37 -7.05
CA THR A 345 8.37 -27.19 -6.64
C THR A 345 9.74 -27.54 -6.03
N LYS A 346 10.04 -28.81 -5.78
CA LYS A 346 11.34 -29.25 -5.27
C LYS A 346 12.38 -29.50 -6.38
N CYS A 347 11.98 -29.41 -7.64
CA CYS A 347 12.84 -29.67 -8.80
C CYS A 347 13.45 -28.39 -9.42
N ASP A 348 13.11 -27.21 -8.89
CA ASP A 348 13.66 -25.90 -9.26
C ASP A 348 14.50 -25.31 -8.09
#